data_83715f623a277462e8382fd44931c5c0
#
_entry.id   83715f623a277462e8382fd44931c5c0
#
_cell.length_a   1.000
_cell.length_b   1.000
_cell.length_c   1.000
_cell.angle_alpha   90.00
_cell.angle_beta   90.00
_cell.angle_gamma   90.00
#
_symmetry.space_group_name_H-M   'P 1'
#
loop_
_entity.id
_entity.type
_entity.pdbx_description
1 polymer ?
#
loop_
_entity_poly.entity_id
_entity_poly.type
_entity_poly.pdbx_seq_one_letter_code
_entity_poly.pdbx_strand_id
1 'polypeptide(L)'
;MTVTEQTFSDRDAVARVDLDEVVLDADRLVGPADGTVDRRLRQLLLLAASAEQLGTCEGALALTASYAKTREQFGRPIGTFQAVSQRLADGYIDTLAQRLALWQAAWRMDEGLPADTEVAIAKLWAADAGHRIAHTTVHVHGGVGIDLDGEAHRYFTAAKRYEFLHGGATDQALHIGRTLAAEPA
;
A
#
# COMPACT_ATOMS: atom_id res chain seq x y z
N MET A 1 -21.50 21.40 7.18
CA MET A 1 -20.34 20.49 7.37
C MET A 1 -20.62 19.60 8.56
N THR A 2 -20.53 18.27 8.38
CA THR A 2 -20.69 17.27 9.46
C THR A 2 -19.41 16.44 9.55
N VAL A 3 -18.94 16.18 10.76
CA VAL A 3 -17.76 15.34 11.02
C VAL A 3 -18.22 14.12 11.80
N THR A 4 -17.94 12.93 11.26
CA THR A 4 -18.28 11.65 11.89
C THR A 4 -17.01 10.88 12.19
N GLU A 5 -16.72 10.60 13.44
CA GLU A 5 -15.57 9.81 13.86
C GLU A 5 -15.69 8.37 13.35
N GLN A 6 -14.58 7.83 12.89
CA GLN A 6 -14.43 6.46 12.40
C GLN A 6 -13.09 5.88 12.87
N THR A 7 -12.92 4.57 12.72
CA THR A 7 -11.68 3.89 13.07
C THR A 7 -11.29 2.96 11.93
N PHE A 8 -10.03 3.01 11.50
CA PHE A 8 -9.48 2.06 10.55
C PHE A 8 -9.23 0.67 11.19
N SER A 9 -8.94 -0.31 10.34
CA SER A 9 -8.65 -1.69 10.77
C SER A 9 -7.40 -1.82 11.66
N ASP A 10 -6.47 -0.89 11.55
CA ASP A 10 -5.26 -0.76 12.39
C ASP A 10 -5.50 0.04 13.69
N ARG A 11 -6.76 0.42 13.96
CA ARG A 11 -7.24 1.20 15.10
C ARG A 11 -6.87 2.68 15.08
N ASP A 12 -6.34 3.20 13.99
CA ASP A 12 -6.14 4.64 13.82
C ASP A 12 -7.50 5.37 13.78
N ALA A 13 -7.58 6.46 14.54
CA ALA A 13 -8.73 7.35 14.53
C ALA A 13 -8.74 8.21 13.26
N VAL A 14 -9.86 8.23 12.58
CA VAL A 14 -10.10 9.04 11.38
C VAL A 14 -11.46 9.70 11.45
N ALA A 15 -11.78 10.59 10.54
CA ALA A 15 -13.09 11.19 10.44
C ALA A 15 -13.57 11.24 9.00
N ARG A 16 -14.85 10.95 8.83
CA ARG A 16 -15.57 11.29 7.60
C ARG A 16 -16.07 12.72 7.70
N VAL A 17 -15.77 13.53 6.70
CA VAL A 17 -16.23 14.92 6.60
C VAL A 17 -17.22 15.02 5.45
N ASP A 18 -18.46 15.35 5.74
CA ASP A 18 -19.50 15.61 4.76
C ASP A 18 -19.68 17.12 4.60
N LEU A 19 -19.49 17.60 3.36
CA LEU A 19 -19.64 19.00 2.96
C LEU A 19 -20.93 19.14 2.16
N ASP A 20 -21.95 19.71 2.79
CA ASP A 20 -23.23 19.98 2.16
C ASP A 20 -23.47 21.50 2.14
N GLU A 21 -23.72 22.04 1.00
CA GLU A 21 -23.95 23.48 0.73
C GLU A 21 -22.91 24.43 1.41
N VAL A 22 -21.66 23.97 1.52
CA VAL A 22 -20.58 24.78 2.09
C VAL A 22 -20.06 25.76 1.04
N VAL A 23 -20.31 27.03 1.26
CA VAL A 23 -19.77 28.14 0.44
C VAL A 23 -18.44 28.55 1.04
N LEU A 24 -17.40 28.60 0.20
CA LEU A 24 -16.08 29.06 0.57
C LEU A 24 -15.70 30.30 -0.26
N ASP A 25 -15.02 31.23 0.36
CA ASP A 25 -14.46 32.39 -0.32
C ASP A 25 -13.30 31.98 -1.23
N ALA A 26 -13.05 32.77 -2.25
CA ALA A 26 -12.02 32.49 -3.26
C ALA A 26 -10.60 32.38 -2.66
N ASP A 27 -10.34 33.04 -1.53
CA ASP A 27 -9.06 32.99 -0.81
C ASP A 27 -8.81 31.62 -0.12
N ARG A 28 -9.83 30.77 -0.07
CA ARG A 28 -9.73 29.39 0.42
C ARG A 28 -9.29 28.38 -0.65
N LEU A 29 -9.21 28.83 -1.93
CA LEU A 29 -8.70 28.00 -3.02
C LEU A 29 -7.17 27.90 -2.93
N VAL A 30 -6.64 26.68 -2.92
CA VAL A 30 -5.20 26.45 -2.94
C VAL A 30 -4.71 26.37 -4.39
N GLY A 31 -4.08 27.46 -4.88
CA GLY A 31 -3.55 27.57 -6.22
C GLY A 31 -4.61 27.79 -7.31
N PRO A 32 -4.27 27.52 -8.58
CA PRO A 32 -5.17 27.73 -9.73
C PRO A 32 -6.34 26.74 -9.73
N ALA A 33 -7.49 27.17 -10.25
CA ALA A 33 -8.69 26.32 -10.39
C ALA A 33 -8.65 25.45 -11.67
N ASP A 34 -7.46 25.06 -12.14
CA ASP A 34 -7.24 24.30 -13.37
C ASP A 34 -7.00 22.78 -13.13
N GLY A 35 -7.08 22.33 -11.88
CA GLY A 35 -6.87 20.94 -11.49
C GLY A 35 -5.42 20.50 -11.28
N THR A 36 -4.44 21.40 -11.51
CA THR A 36 -3.00 21.05 -11.34
C THR A 36 -2.65 20.73 -9.90
N VAL A 37 -3.20 21.48 -8.93
CA VAL A 37 -2.97 21.26 -7.49
C VAL A 37 -3.61 19.94 -7.04
N ASP A 38 -4.84 19.65 -7.47
CA ASP A 38 -5.51 18.37 -7.16
C ASP A 38 -4.72 17.19 -7.70
N ARG A 39 -4.25 17.25 -8.95
CA ARG A 39 -3.40 16.21 -9.55
C ARG A 39 -2.13 16.00 -8.74
N ARG A 40 -1.42 17.08 -8.40
CA ARG A 40 -0.19 16.99 -7.61
C ARG A 40 -0.44 16.41 -6.22
N LEU A 41 -1.50 16.82 -5.56
CA LEU A 41 -1.88 16.28 -4.26
C LEU A 41 -2.16 14.77 -4.34
N ARG A 42 -2.92 14.33 -5.36
CA ARG A 42 -3.18 12.90 -5.59
C ARG A 42 -1.90 12.10 -5.81
N GLN A 43 -0.98 12.59 -6.64
CA GLN A 43 0.31 11.95 -6.86
C GLN A 43 1.09 11.79 -5.54
N LEU A 44 1.16 12.83 -4.71
CA LEU A 44 1.84 12.80 -3.43
C LEU A 44 1.20 11.81 -2.44
N LEU A 45 -0.13 11.78 -2.36
CA LEU A 45 -0.86 10.86 -1.49
C LEU A 45 -0.66 9.40 -1.91
N LEU A 46 -0.73 9.11 -3.20
CA LEU A 46 -0.48 7.76 -3.73
C LEU A 46 0.97 7.32 -3.50
N LEU A 47 1.93 8.21 -3.74
CA LEU A 47 3.35 7.93 -3.54
C LEU A 47 3.66 7.67 -2.05
N ALA A 48 3.13 8.51 -1.15
CA ALA A 48 3.28 8.36 0.29
C ALA A 48 2.68 7.02 0.77
N ALA A 49 1.44 6.70 0.38
CA ALA A 49 0.82 5.43 0.73
C ALA A 49 1.61 4.22 0.18
N SER A 50 2.24 4.36 -1.00
CA SER A 50 3.08 3.31 -1.59
C SER A 50 4.39 3.13 -0.82
N ALA A 51 4.98 4.21 -0.31
CA ALA A 51 6.19 4.17 0.51
C ALA A 51 5.93 3.50 1.88
N GLU A 52 4.84 3.87 2.56
CA GLU A 52 4.42 3.25 3.80
C GLU A 52 4.13 1.75 3.63
N GLN A 53 3.46 1.38 2.52
CA GLN A 53 3.19 -0.02 2.21
C GLN A 53 4.48 -0.80 1.96
N LEU A 54 5.46 -0.23 1.27
CA LEU A 54 6.76 -0.88 1.06
C LEU A 54 7.44 -1.18 2.39
N GLY A 55 7.54 -0.21 3.31
CA GLY A 55 8.11 -0.42 4.63
C GLY A 55 7.38 -1.49 5.43
N THR A 56 6.05 -1.49 5.36
CA THR A 56 5.19 -2.51 5.97
C THR A 56 5.49 -3.90 5.41
N CYS A 57 5.61 -4.04 4.09
CA CYS A 57 5.92 -5.31 3.42
C CYS A 57 7.31 -5.83 3.77
N GLU A 58 8.32 -4.97 3.78
CA GLU A 58 9.69 -5.32 4.13
C GLU A 58 9.79 -5.81 5.58
N GLY A 59 9.16 -5.10 6.52
CA GLY A 59 9.09 -5.50 7.92
C GLY A 59 8.36 -6.82 8.12
N ALA A 60 7.19 -6.98 7.50
CA ALA A 60 6.40 -8.21 7.54
C ALA A 60 7.17 -9.42 7.01
N LEU A 61 7.87 -9.24 5.88
CA LEU A 61 8.67 -10.30 5.26
C LEU A 61 9.86 -10.69 6.14
N ALA A 62 10.57 -9.70 6.71
CA ALA A 62 11.69 -9.94 7.62
C ALA A 62 11.26 -10.68 8.89
N LEU A 63 10.15 -10.24 9.51
CA LEU A 63 9.54 -10.91 10.66
C LEU A 63 9.19 -12.36 10.34
N THR A 64 8.51 -12.58 9.22
CA THR A 64 8.04 -13.91 8.80
C THR A 64 9.20 -14.84 8.47
N ALA A 65 10.24 -14.34 7.80
CA ALA A 65 11.44 -15.12 7.49
C ALA A 65 12.21 -15.50 8.77
N SER A 66 12.30 -14.60 9.74
CA SER A 66 12.92 -14.88 11.04
C SER A 66 12.14 -15.95 11.81
N TYR A 67 10.82 -15.81 11.87
CA TYR A 67 9.95 -16.81 12.49
C TYR A 67 10.09 -18.20 11.82
N ALA A 68 10.09 -18.24 10.49
CA ALA A 68 10.20 -19.51 9.74
C ALA A 68 11.54 -20.22 9.95
N LYS A 69 12.62 -19.50 10.28
CA LYS A 69 13.93 -20.09 10.59
C LYS A 69 13.98 -20.75 11.96
N THR A 70 13.18 -20.28 12.92
CA THR A 70 13.26 -20.70 14.33
C THR A 70 12.09 -21.59 14.75
N ARG A 71 10.93 -21.43 14.15
CA ARG A 71 9.74 -22.23 14.45
C ARG A 71 9.89 -23.64 13.91
N GLU A 72 9.82 -24.63 14.77
CA GLU A 72 9.90 -26.05 14.38
C GLU A 72 8.52 -26.71 14.36
N GLN A 73 8.29 -27.52 13.34
CA GLN A 73 7.21 -28.48 13.22
C GLN A 73 7.70 -29.71 12.46
N PHE A 74 7.18 -30.88 12.80
CA PHE A 74 7.60 -32.16 12.19
C PHE A 74 9.12 -32.40 12.28
N GLY A 75 9.74 -31.94 13.39
CA GLY A 75 11.15 -32.18 13.69
C GLY A 75 12.15 -31.28 12.92
N ARG A 76 11.70 -30.19 12.29
CA ARG A 76 12.58 -29.24 11.58
C ARG A 76 11.98 -27.84 11.49
N PRO A 77 12.81 -26.81 11.24
CA PRO A 77 12.33 -25.45 11.01
C PRO A 77 11.33 -25.37 9.84
N ILE A 78 10.22 -24.64 10.03
CA ILE A 78 9.16 -24.55 9.02
C ILE A 78 9.61 -23.91 7.70
N GLY A 79 10.63 -23.03 7.74
CA GLY A 79 11.24 -22.44 6.55
C GLY A 79 11.87 -23.47 5.58
N THR A 80 12.12 -24.70 6.04
CA THR A 80 12.63 -25.80 5.19
C THR A 80 11.54 -26.47 4.35
N PHE A 81 10.27 -26.20 4.63
CA PHE A 81 9.16 -26.71 3.82
C PHE A 81 9.00 -25.85 2.57
N GLN A 82 8.90 -26.48 1.41
CA GLN A 82 8.82 -25.82 0.11
C GLN A 82 7.67 -24.81 0.03
N ALA A 83 6.50 -25.15 0.60
CA ALA A 83 5.35 -24.25 0.61
C ALA A 83 5.59 -22.94 1.39
N VAL A 84 6.46 -22.96 2.41
CA VAL A 84 6.84 -21.76 3.19
C VAL A 84 7.93 -21.00 2.45
N SER A 85 8.99 -21.67 2.01
CA SER A 85 10.11 -21.01 1.33
C SER A 85 9.71 -20.33 0.02
N GLN A 86 8.81 -20.94 -0.78
CA GLN A 86 8.28 -20.33 -2.00
C GLN A 86 7.48 -19.07 -1.71
N ARG A 87 6.58 -19.07 -0.70
CA ARG A 87 5.83 -17.88 -0.32
C ARG A 87 6.73 -16.71 0.11
N LEU A 88 7.83 -17.03 0.83
CA LEU A 88 8.81 -16.00 1.22
C LEU A 88 9.61 -15.49 0.03
N ALA A 89 9.95 -16.37 -0.93
CA ALA A 89 10.62 -15.98 -2.16
C ALA A 89 9.72 -15.07 -3.03
N ASP A 90 8.44 -15.42 -3.18
CA ASP A 90 7.46 -14.58 -3.90
C ASP A 90 7.32 -13.20 -3.22
N GLY A 91 7.24 -13.17 -1.87
CA GLY A 91 7.20 -11.92 -1.11
C GLY A 91 8.46 -11.06 -1.31
N TYR A 92 9.62 -11.68 -1.43
CA TYR A 92 10.87 -10.96 -1.73
C TYR A 92 10.85 -10.35 -3.14
N ILE A 93 10.37 -11.08 -4.14
CA ILE A 93 10.22 -10.59 -5.52
C ILE A 93 9.22 -9.43 -5.54
N ASP A 94 8.09 -9.56 -4.85
CA ASP A 94 7.06 -8.55 -4.74
C ASP A 94 7.59 -7.25 -4.11
N THR A 95 8.35 -7.33 -3.00
CA THR A 95 8.93 -6.14 -2.36
C THR A 95 9.97 -5.47 -3.25
N LEU A 96 10.74 -6.23 -4.01
CA LEU A 96 11.71 -5.66 -4.95
C LEU A 96 11.02 -4.91 -6.09
N ALA A 97 9.98 -5.49 -6.69
CA ALA A 97 9.20 -4.84 -7.75
C ALA A 97 8.50 -3.56 -7.24
N GLN A 98 7.90 -3.63 -6.05
CA GLN A 98 7.29 -2.48 -5.39
C GLN A 98 8.30 -1.35 -5.14
N ARG A 99 9.50 -1.69 -4.66
CA ARG A 99 10.58 -0.71 -4.43
C ARG A 99 11.02 -0.02 -5.71
N LEU A 100 11.22 -0.78 -6.79
CA LEU A 100 11.63 -0.23 -8.08
C LEU A 100 10.56 0.71 -8.65
N ALA A 101 9.29 0.31 -8.61
CA ALA A 101 8.18 1.14 -9.08
C ALA A 101 8.04 2.43 -8.26
N LEU A 102 8.18 2.35 -6.92
CA LEU A 102 8.15 3.51 -6.03
C LEU A 102 9.26 4.51 -6.36
N TRP A 103 10.51 4.04 -6.48
CA TRP A 103 11.64 4.91 -6.77
C TRP A 103 11.56 5.54 -8.17
N GLN A 104 11.06 4.81 -9.17
CA GLN A 104 10.83 5.37 -10.49
C GLN A 104 9.81 6.50 -10.46
N ALA A 105 8.68 6.30 -9.75
CA ALA A 105 7.66 7.33 -9.59
C ALA A 105 8.19 8.56 -8.85
N ALA A 106 8.90 8.35 -7.73
CA ALA A 106 9.49 9.42 -6.94
C ALA A 106 10.49 10.24 -7.74
N TRP A 107 11.39 9.60 -8.45
CA TRP A 107 12.38 10.25 -9.29
C TRP A 107 11.73 11.11 -10.40
N ARG A 108 10.71 10.56 -11.12
CA ARG A 108 10.01 11.34 -12.13
C ARG A 108 9.31 12.57 -11.56
N MET A 109 8.70 12.43 -10.38
CA MET A 109 8.07 13.55 -9.69
C MET A 109 9.07 14.62 -9.24
N ASP A 110 10.28 14.23 -8.85
CA ASP A 110 11.36 15.13 -8.42
C ASP A 110 11.93 15.91 -9.62
N GLU A 111 12.13 15.24 -10.75
CA GLU A 111 12.61 15.84 -12.01
C GLU A 111 11.52 16.64 -12.75
N GLY A 112 10.31 16.76 -12.22
CA GLY A 112 9.21 17.47 -12.86
C GLY A 112 8.71 16.82 -14.16
N LEU A 113 8.98 15.52 -14.35
CA LEU A 113 8.51 14.75 -15.50
C LEU A 113 7.05 14.30 -15.30
N PRO A 114 6.31 14.00 -16.39
CA PRO A 114 5.00 13.34 -16.26
C PRO A 114 5.12 12.05 -15.46
N ALA A 115 4.32 11.88 -14.40
CA ALA A 115 4.44 10.80 -13.45
C ALA A 115 3.11 10.12 -13.08
N ASP A 116 2.00 10.49 -13.71
CA ASP A 116 0.67 9.95 -13.35
C ASP A 116 0.62 8.42 -13.49
N THR A 117 1.15 7.89 -14.59
CA THR A 117 1.20 6.44 -14.85
C THR A 117 2.14 5.74 -13.88
N GLU A 118 3.34 6.27 -13.65
CA GLU A 118 4.33 5.66 -12.77
C GLU A 118 3.88 5.66 -11.31
N VAL A 119 3.21 6.71 -10.85
CA VAL A 119 2.61 6.77 -9.52
C VAL A 119 1.47 5.76 -9.39
N ALA A 120 0.65 5.60 -10.42
CA ALA A 120 -0.41 4.59 -10.44
C ALA A 120 0.18 3.17 -10.44
N ILE A 121 1.27 2.91 -11.19
CA ILE A 121 1.99 1.63 -11.18
C ILE A 121 2.59 1.35 -9.79
N ALA A 122 3.21 2.35 -9.15
CA ALA A 122 3.76 2.19 -7.81
C ALA A 122 2.67 1.82 -6.80
N LYS A 123 1.50 2.49 -6.87
CA LYS A 123 0.37 2.20 -5.98
C LYS A 123 -0.29 0.85 -6.31
N LEU A 124 -0.36 0.44 -7.57
CA LEU A 124 -0.83 -0.89 -7.98
C LEU A 124 0.04 -1.99 -7.33
N TRP A 125 1.37 -1.89 -7.49
CA TRP A 125 2.31 -2.82 -6.86
C TRP A 125 2.20 -2.80 -5.33
N ALA A 126 2.10 -1.61 -4.73
CA ALA A 126 1.93 -1.46 -3.29
C ALA A 126 0.68 -2.18 -2.78
N ALA A 127 -0.46 -2.02 -3.45
CA ALA A 127 -1.71 -2.65 -3.05
C ALA A 127 -1.65 -4.18 -3.23
N ASP A 128 -1.19 -4.67 -4.38
CA ASP A 128 -1.23 -6.08 -4.74
C ASP A 128 -0.17 -6.90 -3.97
N ALA A 129 1.08 -6.41 -3.90
CA ALA A 129 2.13 -7.02 -3.08
C ALA A 129 1.78 -6.97 -1.60
N GLY A 130 1.26 -5.83 -1.10
CA GLY A 130 0.80 -5.69 0.28
C GLY A 130 -0.24 -6.73 0.67
N HIS A 131 -1.22 -6.96 -0.20
CA HIS A 131 -2.21 -8.01 -0.01
C HIS A 131 -1.56 -9.39 0.15
N ARG A 132 -0.71 -9.79 -0.81
CA ARG A 132 -0.07 -11.12 -0.80
C ARG A 132 0.84 -11.33 0.41
N ILE A 133 1.65 -10.33 0.76
CA ILE A 133 2.60 -10.41 1.87
C ILE A 133 1.87 -10.43 3.21
N ALA A 134 0.82 -9.61 3.40
CA ALA A 134 -0.01 -9.64 4.59
C ALA A 134 -0.59 -11.04 4.85
N HIS A 135 -1.18 -11.64 3.83
CA HIS A 135 -1.72 -12.99 3.92
C HIS A 135 -0.65 -14.06 4.12
N THR A 136 0.52 -13.92 3.48
CA THR A 136 1.67 -14.81 3.70
C THR A 136 2.15 -14.74 5.14
N THR A 137 2.26 -13.55 5.71
CA THR A 137 2.66 -13.33 7.11
C THR A 137 1.74 -14.06 8.07
N VAL A 138 0.43 -13.83 7.99
CA VAL A 138 -0.52 -14.52 8.86
C VAL A 138 -0.52 -16.02 8.62
N HIS A 139 -0.47 -16.47 7.38
CA HIS A 139 -0.48 -17.90 7.04
C HIS A 139 0.73 -18.64 7.62
N VAL A 140 1.94 -18.07 7.48
CA VAL A 140 3.18 -18.72 7.98
C VAL A 140 3.23 -18.72 9.50
N HIS A 141 2.73 -17.69 10.18
CA HIS A 141 2.63 -17.66 11.64
C HIS A 141 1.52 -18.56 12.20
N GLY A 142 0.51 -18.89 11.39
CA GLY A 142 -0.65 -19.66 11.82
C GLY A 142 -1.48 -18.91 12.87
N GLY A 143 -1.99 -19.60 13.90
CA GLY A 143 -2.81 -18.99 14.93
C GLY A 143 -2.18 -17.80 15.65
N VAL A 144 -0.85 -17.80 15.82
CA VAL A 144 -0.10 -16.66 16.41
C VAL A 144 -0.14 -15.43 15.49
N GLY A 145 -0.34 -15.60 14.19
CA GLY A 145 -0.40 -14.50 13.21
C GLY A 145 -1.64 -13.61 13.32
N ILE A 146 -2.70 -14.09 13.99
CA ILE A 146 -3.93 -13.34 14.25
C ILE A 146 -4.06 -12.87 15.70
N ASP A 147 -3.06 -13.12 16.52
CA ASP A 147 -3.02 -12.62 17.90
C ASP A 147 -2.94 -11.10 17.89
N LEU A 148 -3.91 -10.45 18.55
CA LEU A 148 -4.04 -8.99 18.61
C LEU A 148 -2.85 -8.29 19.28
N ASP A 149 -2.14 -8.98 20.15
CA ASP A 149 -0.95 -8.49 20.81
C ASP A 149 0.34 -8.81 20.04
N GLY A 150 0.22 -9.63 18.98
CA GLY A 150 1.33 -10.07 18.13
C GLY A 150 1.77 -9.05 17.09
N GLU A 151 3.07 -9.06 16.77
CA GLU A 151 3.61 -8.18 15.71
C GLU A 151 3.07 -8.52 14.31
N ALA A 152 2.84 -9.80 14.00
CA ALA A 152 2.32 -10.24 12.71
C ALA A 152 0.95 -9.64 12.41
N HIS A 153 0.07 -9.55 13.43
CA HIS A 153 -1.23 -8.92 13.31
C HIS A 153 -1.13 -7.42 12.94
N ARG A 154 -0.18 -6.70 13.54
CA ARG A 154 0.03 -5.26 13.25
C ARG A 154 0.45 -5.03 11.80
N TYR A 155 1.37 -5.85 11.28
CA TYR A 155 1.74 -5.79 9.86
C TYR A 155 0.57 -6.12 8.94
N PHE A 156 -0.25 -7.11 9.30
CA PHE A 156 -1.43 -7.48 8.53
C PHE A 156 -2.42 -6.31 8.42
N THR A 157 -2.78 -5.70 9.54
CA THR A 157 -3.77 -4.60 9.58
C THR A 157 -3.25 -3.34 8.90
N ALA A 158 -1.98 -2.99 9.08
CA ALA A 158 -1.33 -1.88 8.39
C ALA A 158 -1.30 -2.11 6.87
N ALA A 159 -0.90 -3.31 6.43
CA ALA A 159 -0.89 -3.64 5.00
C ALA A 159 -2.29 -3.57 4.39
N LYS A 160 -3.33 -4.00 5.09
CA LYS A 160 -4.72 -3.89 4.63
C LYS A 160 -5.20 -2.44 4.55
N ARG A 161 -4.75 -1.56 5.44
CA ARG A 161 -5.01 -0.13 5.36
C ARG A 161 -4.42 0.46 4.08
N TYR A 162 -3.11 0.28 3.87
CA TYR A 162 -2.42 0.87 2.72
C TYR A 162 -2.82 0.24 1.37
N GLU A 163 -3.32 -1.01 1.37
CA GLU A 163 -3.90 -1.64 0.19
C GLU A 163 -5.03 -0.79 -0.40
N PHE A 164 -5.94 -0.29 0.45
CA PHE A 164 -7.13 0.44 0.01
C PHE A 164 -7.02 1.96 0.11
N LEU A 165 -6.06 2.49 0.87
CA LEU A 165 -5.89 3.92 1.04
C LEU A 165 -5.61 4.60 -0.31
N HIS A 166 -6.45 5.56 -0.69
CA HIS A 166 -6.42 6.28 -1.97
C HIS A 166 -6.66 5.40 -3.21
N GLY A 167 -7.35 4.28 -3.06
CA GLY A 167 -7.70 3.34 -4.13
C GLY A 167 -6.79 2.11 -4.20
N GLY A 168 -7.40 0.95 -4.42
CA GLY A 168 -6.73 -0.34 -4.51
C GLY A 168 -6.11 -0.64 -5.87
N ALA A 169 -5.59 -1.85 -6.05
CA ALA A 169 -4.93 -2.28 -7.28
C ALA A 169 -5.83 -2.17 -8.52
N THR A 170 -7.11 -2.53 -8.39
CA THR A 170 -8.09 -2.44 -9.50
C THR A 170 -8.32 -0.99 -9.92
N ASP A 171 -8.41 -0.05 -8.97
CA ASP A 171 -8.60 1.37 -9.29
C ASP A 171 -7.41 1.91 -10.08
N GLN A 172 -6.20 1.54 -9.68
CA GLN A 172 -4.98 1.95 -10.36
C GLN A 172 -4.87 1.31 -11.75
N ALA A 173 -5.20 0.03 -11.91
CA ALA A 173 -5.21 -0.64 -13.20
C ALA A 173 -6.19 0.01 -14.18
N LEU A 174 -7.39 0.36 -13.70
CA LEU A 174 -8.39 1.09 -14.50
C LEU A 174 -7.92 2.49 -14.86
N HIS A 175 -7.22 3.18 -13.96
CA HIS A 175 -6.64 4.49 -14.25
C HIS A 175 -5.57 4.40 -15.35
N ILE A 176 -4.62 3.48 -15.23
CA ILE A 176 -3.58 3.22 -16.24
C ILE A 176 -4.23 2.88 -17.60
N GLY A 177 -5.24 2.00 -17.61
CA GLY A 177 -5.95 1.63 -18.83
C GLY A 177 -6.63 2.82 -19.52
N ARG A 178 -7.24 3.74 -18.76
CA ARG A 178 -7.83 4.98 -19.32
C ARG A 178 -6.77 5.91 -19.90
N THR A 179 -5.64 6.06 -19.23
CA THR A 179 -4.52 6.89 -19.72
C THR A 179 -4.00 6.35 -21.05
N LEU A 180 -3.73 5.04 -21.14
CA LEU A 180 -3.27 4.40 -22.37
C LEU A 180 -4.29 4.48 -23.51
N ALA A 181 -5.58 4.42 -23.21
CA ALA A 181 -6.63 4.54 -24.22
C ALA A 181 -6.80 5.98 -24.74
N ALA A 182 -6.48 6.99 -23.92
CA ALA A 182 -6.54 8.39 -24.31
C ALA A 182 -5.35 8.83 -25.18
N GLU A 183 -4.21 8.17 -25.04
CA GLU A 183 -2.98 8.42 -25.80
C GLU A 183 -2.54 7.12 -26.52
N PRO A 184 -3.29 6.68 -27.53
CA PRO A 184 -2.89 5.49 -28.31
C PRO A 184 -1.58 5.73 -29.02
N ALA A 185 -0.69 4.73 -29.00
CA ALA A 185 0.64 4.78 -29.62
C ALA A 185 0.58 4.97 -31.14
#